data_f5b8e3d1b2c2da31715604ba68822625
#
_entry.id   f5b8e3d1b2c2da31715604ba68822625
#
_cell.length_a   1.000
_cell.length_b   1.000
_cell.length_c   1.000
_cell.angle_alpha   90.00
_cell.angle_beta   90.00
_cell.angle_gamma   90.00
#
_symmetry.space_group_name_H-M   'P 1'
#
loop_
_entity.id
_entity.type
_entity.pdbx_description
1 polymer ?
#
loop_
_entity_poly.entity_id
_entity_poly.type
_entity_poly.pdbx_seq_one_letter_code
_entity_poly.pdbx_strand_id
1 'polypeptide(L)' 'MISKTGSYRTNPNGTTTSYDKYGRKTGSFKTDSTGRTTQYDQYGRKVKSYK' A
#
# COMPACT_ATOMS: atom_id res chain seq x y z
N MET A 1 7.21 -15.28 -20.07
CA MET A 1 7.78 -14.54 -18.94
C MET A 1 6.85 -13.44 -18.45
N ILE A 2 6.74 -13.30 -17.16
CA ILE A 2 5.84 -12.32 -16.59
C ILE A 2 6.62 -11.09 -16.16
N SER A 3 6.17 -9.96 -16.64
CA SER A 3 6.74 -8.70 -16.26
C SER A 3 6.12 -8.22 -14.96
N LYS A 4 6.95 -7.97 -13.97
CA LYS A 4 6.46 -7.47 -12.72
C LYS A 4 6.30 -5.97 -12.79
N THR A 5 5.07 -5.51 -12.56
CA THR A 5 4.79 -4.08 -12.63
C THR A 5 4.94 -3.39 -11.29
N GLY A 6 5.16 -4.17 -10.23
CA GLY A 6 5.34 -3.61 -8.91
C GLY A 6 5.39 -4.69 -7.86
N SER A 7 5.51 -4.28 -6.61
CA SER A 7 5.58 -5.22 -5.51
C SER A 7 4.91 -4.61 -4.28
N TYR A 8 4.63 -5.48 -3.30
CA TYR A 8 4.01 -5.08 -2.05
C TYR A 8 4.84 -5.58 -0.90
N ARG A 9 4.88 -4.80 0.16
CA ARG A 9 5.57 -5.20 1.38
C ARG A 9 4.63 -4.97 2.55
N THR A 10 4.39 -6.00 3.33
CA THR A 10 3.52 -5.90 4.49
C THR A 10 4.37 -5.78 5.74
N ASN A 11 4.09 -4.76 6.55
CA ASN A 11 4.77 -4.54 7.82
C ASN A 11 4.01 -5.23 8.93
N PRO A 12 4.70 -5.55 10.05
CA PRO A 12 4.04 -6.20 11.17
C PRO A 12 2.91 -5.39 11.79
N ASN A 13 2.93 -4.07 11.60
CA ASN A 13 1.90 -3.21 12.17
C ASN A 13 0.63 -3.15 11.32
N GLY A 14 0.54 -3.98 10.26
CA GLY A 14 -0.66 -4.02 9.44
C GLY A 14 -0.65 -3.08 8.25
N THR A 15 0.46 -2.44 7.98
CA THR A 15 0.59 -1.53 6.85
C THR A 15 1.21 -2.26 5.67
N THR A 16 0.59 -2.13 4.50
CA THR A 16 1.14 -2.69 3.27
C THR A 16 1.58 -1.55 2.37
N THR A 17 2.83 -1.57 1.97
CA THR A 17 3.38 -0.55 1.09
C THR A 17 3.54 -1.11 -0.31
N SER A 18 3.11 -0.36 -1.31
CA SER A 18 3.23 -0.77 -2.71
C SER A 18 4.36 0.00 -3.38
N TYR A 19 5.05 -0.70 -4.29
CA TYR A 19 6.18 -0.14 -5.02
C TYR A 19 5.98 -0.39 -6.51
N ASP A 20 6.53 0.50 -7.33
CA ASP A 20 6.46 0.31 -8.77
C ASP A 20 7.59 -0.61 -9.23
N LYS A 21 7.68 -0.79 -10.54
CA LYS A 21 8.71 -1.68 -11.10
C LYS A 21 10.11 -1.16 -10.92
N TYR A 22 10.24 0.12 -10.60
CA TYR A 22 11.55 0.74 -10.36
C TYR A 22 11.92 0.74 -8.88
N GLY A 23 11.06 0.17 -8.03
CA GLY A 23 11.33 0.10 -6.62
C GLY A 23 10.92 1.34 -5.85
N ARG A 24 10.20 2.25 -6.47
CA ARG A 24 9.76 3.47 -5.81
C ARG A 24 8.39 3.28 -5.19
N LYS A 25 8.20 3.89 -4.03
CA LYS A 25 6.94 3.79 -3.32
C LYS A 25 5.84 4.52 -4.09
N THR A 26 4.76 3.81 -4.36
CA THR A 26 3.61 4.39 -5.05
C THR A 26 2.46 4.67 -4.10
N GLY A 27 2.47 4.08 -2.92
CA GLY A 27 1.42 4.30 -1.96
C GLY A 27 1.46 3.25 -0.88
N SER A 28 0.48 3.31 0.01
CA SER A 28 0.39 2.32 1.07
C SER A 28 -1.06 2.12 1.48
N PHE A 29 -1.30 1.01 2.17
CA PHE A 29 -2.62 0.63 2.67
C PHE A 29 -2.48 0.26 4.13
N LYS A 30 -3.44 0.68 4.91
CA LYS A 30 -3.45 0.34 6.33
C LYS A 30 -4.80 -0.24 6.69
N THR A 31 -4.81 -1.44 7.26
CA THR A 31 -6.04 -2.09 7.70
C THR A 31 -6.08 -2.05 9.22
N ASP A 32 -7.16 -1.51 9.77
CA ASP A 32 -7.28 -1.45 11.22
C ASP A 32 -8.04 -2.67 11.74
N SER A 33 -8.22 -2.73 13.06
CA SER A 33 -8.84 -3.89 13.69
C SER A 33 -10.32 -4.04 13.37
N THR A 34 -10.95 -3.00 12.86
CA THR A 34 -12.35 -3.07 12.47
C THR A 34 -12.54 -3.54 11.04
N GLY A 35 -11.44 -3.80 10.33
CA GLY A 35 -11.51 -4.27 8.96
C GLY A 35 -11.53 -3.15 7.92
N ARG A 36 -11.37 -1.92 8.36
CA ARG A 36 -11.33 -0.79 7.43
C ARG A 36 -9.93 -0.64 6.87
N THR A 37 -9.86 -0.47 5.55
CA THR A 37 -8.60 -0.26 4.87
C THR A 37 -8.53 1.18 4.39
N THR A 38 -7.46 1.87 4.76
CA THR A 38 -7.22 3.23 4.33
C THR A 38 -6.06 3.24 3.35
N GLN A 39 -6.26 3.90 2.23
CA GLN A 39 -5.23 4.00 1.20
C GLN A 39 -4.56 5.36 1.28
N TYR A 40 -3.23 5.35 1.20
CA TYR A 40 -2.42 6.57 1.23
C TYR A 40 -1.63 6.67 -0.06
N ASP A 41 -1.33 7.91 -0.47
CA ASP A 41 -0.52 8.12 -1.66
C ASP A 41 0.97 8.01 -1.31
N GLN A 42 1.82 8.27 -2.30
CA GLN A 42 3.26 8.13 -2.10
C GLN A 42 3.82 9.16 -1.13
N TYR A 43 3.06 10.20 -0.86
CA TYR A 43 3.48 11.24 0.08
C TYR A 43 2.92 11.04 1.47
N GLY A 44 2.17 9.94 1.68
CA GLY A 44 1.60 9.65 2.98
C GLY A 44 0.26 10.30 3.24
N ARG A 45 -0.35 10.87 2.23
CA ARG A 45 -1.65 11.51 2.39
C ARG A 45 -2.76 10.53 2.10
N LYS A 46 -3.85 10.67 2.85
CA LYS A 46 -5.00 9.79 2.71
C LYS A 46 -5.67 10.01 1.35
N VAL A 47 -5.84 8.93 0.62
CA VAL A 47 -6.52 8.99 -0.67
C VAL A 47 -7.98 8.65 -0.52
N LYS A 48 -8.25 7.49 0.09
CA LYS A 48 -9.61 7.06 0.35
C LYS A 48 -9.58 5.89 1.33
N SER A 49 -10.76 5.50 1.79
CA SER A 49 -10.86 4.36 2.70
C SER A 49 -11.96 3.43 2.21
N TYR A 50 -11.78 2.15 2.53
CA TYR A 50 -12.73 1.11 2.19
C TYR A 50 -13.21 0.44 3.46
N LYS A 51 -14.39 -0.12 3.39
CA LYS A 51 -14.89 -0.86 4.52
C LYS A 51 -15.29 -2.27 4.14
#